data_ba3abb951298775bb0c98b51c8aefcb2
#
_entry.id   ba3abb951298775bb0c98b51c8aefcb2
#
_cell.length_a   1.000
_cell.length_b   1.000
_cell.length_c   1.000
_cell.angle_alpha   90.00
_cell.angle_beta   90.00
_cell.angle_gamma   90.00
#
_symmetry.space_group_name_H-M   'P 1'
#
loop_
_entity.id
_entity.type
_entity.pdbx_description
1 polymer ?
#
loop_
_entity_poly.entity_id
_entity_poly.type
_entity_poly.pdbx_seq_one_letter_code
_entity_poly.pdbx_strand_id
1 'polypeptide(L)'
;MSWIDLLRMSASNLKRRKLRTFLTVLGVVIGTASIVVMVSLGLGLQKSVYDEMEQSGGLTTINVTGSESVGDGMMHSSNSDNSDEASKYIDDNCVKKFGELEHVKAAAPIYETSAICLKGKYEGYISLYASTPEGLRMREIKLADGGTLPKSGTGKLELVYGNNVLTNFSERGNNSSGYWETGELPDIDLMKDSMFMILDQDAYYNS
;
A
#
# COMPACT_ATOMS: atom_id res chain seq x y z
N MET A 1 47.86 42.19 23.70
CA MET A 1 46.45 41.91 24.02
C MET A 1 46.21 40.45 23.78
N SER A 2 45.81 39.73 24.83
CA SER A 2 45.50 38.30 24.70
C SER A 2 44.15 38.11 23.97
N TRP A 3 44.04 37.09 23.14
CA TRP A 3 42.78 36.69 22.46
C TRP A 3 41.61 36.49 23.46
N ILE A 4 41.95 36.08 24.65
CA ILE A 4 41.03 35.89 25.76
C ILE A 4 40.45 37.22 26.25
N ASP A 5 41.25 38.29 26.30
CA ASP A 5 40.82 39.62 26.71
C ASP A 5 39.81 40.22 25.71
N LEU A 6 40.07 40.00 24.41
CA LEU A 6 39.17 40.41 23.33
C LEU A 6 37.82 39.70 23.40
N LEU A 7 37.82 38.38 23.66
CA LEU A 7 36.56 37.60 23.84
C LEU A 7 35.79 38.05 25.09
N ARG A 8 36.51 38.31 26.19
CA ARG A 8 35.89 38.76 27.44
C ARG A 8 35.27 40.14 27.32
N MET A 9 35.92 41.05 26.59
CA MET A 9 35.45 42.40 26.33
C MET A 9 34.21 42.37 25.40
N SER A 10 34.21 41.53 24.37
CA SER A 10 33.10 41.29 23.47
C SER A 10 31.91 40.73 24.23
N ALA A 11 32.08 39.70 25.04
CA ALA A 11 31.03 39.09 25.84
C ALA A 11 30.42 40.07 26.85
N SER A 12 31.23 40.96 27.46
CA SER A 12 30.74 41.99 28.36
C SER A 12 29.87 43.03 27.65
N ASN A 13 30.19 43.41 26.42
CA ASN A 13 29.38 44.33 25.63
C ASN A 13 28.07 43.70 25.17
N LEU A 14 28.03 42.41 24.84
CA LEU A 14 26.81 41.67 24.56
C LEU A 14 25.89 41.63 25.79
N LYS A 15 26.45 41.46 26.99
CA LYS A 15 25.68 41.39 28.25
C LYS A 15 24.99 42.73 28.61
N ARG A 16 25.56 43.86 28.18
CA ARG A 16 24.97 45.21 28.41
C ARG A 16 23.68 45.47 27.61
N ARG A 17 23.51 44.85 26.45
CA ARG A 17 22.34 45.00 25.58
C ARG A 17 21.61 43.70 25.38
N LYS A 18 21.25 43.00 26.46
CA LYS A 18 20.68 41.64 26.48
C LYS A 18 19.51 41.43 25.53
N LEU A 19 18.59 42.39 25.48
CA LEU A 19 17.38 42.28 24.68
C LEU A 19 17.66 42.25 23.17
N ARG A 20 18.57 43.14 22.71
CA ARG A 20 18.94 43.22 21.30
C ARG A 20 19.66 41.95 20.86
N THR A 21 20.63 41.50 21.68
CA THR A 21 21.41 40.30 21.38
C THR A 21 20.50 39.06 21.39
N PHE A 22 19.59 38.96 22.34
CA PHE A 22 18.63 37.85 22.41
C PHE A 22 17.76 37.79 21.15
N LEU A 23 17.19 38.93 20.70
CA LEU A 23 16.35 38.97 19.52
C LEU A 23 17.10 38.60 18.24
N THR A 24 18.34 39.08 18.08
CA THR A 24 19.16 38.71 16.91
C THR A 24 19.54 37.24 16.89
N VAL A 25 19.97 36.68 18.03
CA VAL A 25 20.27 35.25 18.15
C VAL A 25 19.01 34.40 17.90
N LEU A 26 17.87 34.81 18.48
CA LEU A 26 16.59 34.14 18.28
C LEU A 26 16.20 34.09 16.79
N GLY A 27 16.33 35.20 16.09
CA GLY A 27 16.07 35.28 14.64
C GLY A 27 16.94 34.34 13.83
N VAL A 28 18.25 34.29 14.14
CA VAL A 28 19.18 33.35 13.46
C VAL A 28 18.83 31.90 13.79
N VAL A 29 18.53 31.59 15.04
CA VAL A 29 18.16 30.22 15.46
C VAL A 29 16.87 29.75 14.76
N ILE A 30 15.84 30.59 14.73
CA ILE A 30 14.59 30.27 14.04
C ILE A 30 14.82 30.07 12.53
N GLY A 31 15.60 30.96 11.91
CA GLY A 31 15.92 30.87 10.48
C GLY A 31 16.69 29.59 10.14
N THR A 32 17.72 29.27 10.88
CA THR A 32 18.50 28.05 10.65
C THR A 32 17.69 26.78 10.96
N ALA A 33 16.93 26.78 12.05
CA ALA A 33 16.05 25.66 12.40
C ALA A 33 15.01 25.38 11.30
N SER A 34 14.41 26.42 10.73
CA SER A 34 13.45 26.28 9.64
C SER A 34 14.07 25.61 8.41
N ILE A 35 15.28 26.01 8.04
CA ILE A 35 15.98 25.39 6.90
C ILE A 35 16.31 23.92 7.17
N VAL A 36 16.80 23.60 8.37
CA VAL A 36 17.13 22.22 8.75
C VAL A 36 15.89 21.35 8.73
N VAL A 37 14.77 21.82 9.28
CA VAL A 37 13.50 21.08 9.29
C VAL A 37 13.00 20.83 7.86
N MET A 38 13.05 21.84 6.99
CA MET A 38 12.60 21.73 5.60
C MET A 38 13.45 20.69 4.84
N VAL A 39 14.75 20.74 4.96
CA VAL A 39 15.66 19.76 4.31
C VAL A 39 15.46 18.37 4.88
N SER A 40 15.36 18.22 6.20
CA SER A 40 15.12 16.92 6.84
C SER A 40 13.79 16.30 6.42
N LEU A 41 12.73 17.12 6.34
CA LEU A 41 11.43 16.64 5.88
C LEU A 41 11.47 16.18 4.42
N GLY A 42 12.13 16.95 3.55
CA GLY A 42 12.31 16.59 2.15
C GLY A 42 13.04 15.26 1.95
N LEU A 43 14.18 15.09 2.64
CA LEU A 43 14.95 13.84 2.59
C LEU A 43 14.19 12.66 3.22
N GLY A 44 13.46 12.89 4.31
CA GLY A 44 12.63 11.88 4.96
C GLY A 44 11.50 11.39 4.07
N LEU A 45 10.78 12.31 3.44
CA LEU A 45 9.72 11.99 2.46
C LEU A 45 10.28 11.23 1.26
N GLN A 46 11.39 11.71 0.68
CA GLN A 46 12.02 11.02 -0.44
C GLN A 46 12.39 9.58 -0.07
N LYS A 47 13.02 9.37 1.07
CA LYS A 47 13.36 8.03 1.54
C LYS A 47 12.12 7.16 1.75
N SER A 48 11.07 7.69 2.39
CA SER A 48 9.83 6.95 2.63
C SER A 48 9.16 6.48 1.33
N VAL A 49 9.12 7.36 0.31
CA VAL A 49 8.56 7.01 -1.01
C VAL A 49 9.41 5.93 -1.70
N TYR A 50 10.74 6.02 -1.64
CA TYR A 50 11.61 4.98 -2.21
C TYR A 50 11.43 3.64 -1.50
N ASP A 51 11.41 3.64 -0.15
CA ASP A 51 11.24 2.43 0.65
C ASP A 51 9.86 1.78 0.37
N GLU A 52 8.81 2.58 0.17
CA GLU A 52 7.48 2.09 -0.19
C GLU A 52 7.44 1.51 -1.61
N MET A 53 8.08 2.17 -2.58
CA MET A 53 8.21 1.66 -3.94
C MET A 53 9.00 0.35 -3.98
N GLU A 54 10.09 0.25 -3.23
CA GLU A 54 10.91 -0.97 -3.14
C GLU A 54 10.11 -2.12 -2.51
N GLN A 55 9.34 -1.85 -1.46
CA GLN A 55 8.50 -2.85 -0.81
C GLN A 55 7.34 -3.33 -1.69
N SER A 56 6.89 -2.51 -2.61
CA SER A 56 5.83 -2.84 -3.56
C SER A 56 6.35 -3.53 -4.83
N GLY A 57 7.65 -3.84 -4.90
CA GLY A 57 8.28 -4.39 -6.11
C GLY A 57 8.30 -3.42 -7.29
N GLY A 58 7.94 -2.15 -7.08
CA GLY A 58 7.61 -1.19 -8.11
C GLY A 58 8.76 -0.72 -9.01
N LEU A 59 10.02 -0.95 -8.64
CA LEU A 59 11.17 -0.56 -9.47
C LEU A 59 11.51 -1.61 -10.54
N THR A 60 11.09 -2.85 -10.35
CA THR A 60 11.40 -3.98 -11.23
C THR A 60 10.16 -4.67 -11.80
N THR A 61 8.97 -4.25 -11.37
CA THR A 61 7.69 -4.85 -11.76
C THR A 61 6.91 -3.90 -12.66
N ILE A 62 6.45 -4.40 -13.80
CA ILE A 62 5.58 -3.69 -14.72
C ILE A 62 4.21 -4.34 -14.68
N ASN A 63 3.20 -3.56 -14.32
CA ASN A 63 1.81 -3.99 -14.39
C ASN A 63 1.25 -3.67 -15.77
N VAL A 64 0.80 -4.69 -16.48
CA VAL A 64 0.16 -4.56 -17.78
C VAL A 64 -1.32 -4.84 -17.61
N THR A 65 -2.16 -3.86 -17.92
CA THR A 65 -3.62 -3.98 -17.86
C THR A 65 -4.21 -3.91 -19.24
N GLY A 66 -5.26 -4.68 -19.48
CA GLY A 66 -6.03 -4.60 -20.72
C GLY A 66 -6.83 -3.29 -20.81
N SER A 67 -7.24 -2.94 -22.03
CA SER A 67 -7.99 -1.71 -22.31
C SER A 67 -9.38 -1.64 -21.65
N GLU A 68 -9.91 -2.77 -21.19
CA GLU A 68 -11.14 -2.85 -20.40
C GLU A 68 -10.87 -3.31 -18.96
N SER A 69 -10.03 -2.59 -18.24
CA SER A 69 -10.04 -2.66 -16.79
C SER A 69 -11.26 -1.90 -16.26
N VAL A 70 -12.42 -2.53 -16.35
CA VAL A 70 -13.66 -2.04 -15.73
C VAL A 70 -13.61 -2.46 -14.26
N GLY A 71 -13.16 -1.57 -13.42
CA GLY A 71 -13.20 -1.78 -11.98
C GLY A 71 -12.49 -0.68 -11.24
N ASP A 72 -13.28 0.28 -10.86
CA ASP A 72 -13.05 1.30 -9.86
C ASP A 72 -12.45 2.65 -10.31
N GLY A 73 -13.35 3.60 -10.52
CA GLY A 73 -13.25 4.97 -9.99
C GLY A 73 -12.38 5.98 -10.70
N MET A 74 -11.80 5.74 -11.89
CA MET A 74 -11.25 6.84 -12.67
C MET A 74 -11.72 6.77 -14.12
N MET A 75 -12.70 7.63 -14.45
CA MET A 75 -13.10 7.95 -15.81
C MET A 75 -11.89 8.39 -16.64
N HIS A 76 -11.36 7.48 -17.44
CA HIS A 76 -10.70 7.88 -18.67
C HIS A 76 -11.63 7.53 -19.83
N SER A 77 -12.45 8.50 -20.17
CA SER A 77 -13.12 8.57 -21.46
C SER A 77 -12.06 8.68 -22.54
N SER A 78 -11.68 7.59 -23.15
CA SER A 78 -11.04 7.62 -24.46
C SER A 78 -12.05 7.14 -25.49
N ASN A 79 -12.73 8.11 -26.12
CA ASN A 79 -13.28 7.94 -27.44
C ASN A 79 -12.19 7.44 -28.36
N SER A 80 -12.19 6.18 -28.70
CA SER A 80 -11.58 5.69 -29.92
C SER A 80 -12.45 4.58 -30.50
N ASP A 81 -13.37 5.02 -31.36
CA ASP A 81 -13.91 4.18 -32.40
C ASP A 81 -12.76 3.59 -33.21
N ASN A 82 -12.85 2.30 -33.47
CA ASN A 82 -11.99 1.46 -34.30
C ASN A 82 -10.69 0.95 -33.66
N SER A 83 -10.77 -0.16 -32.95
CA SER A 83 -9.69 -1.11 -32.88
C SER A 83 -10.22 -2.53 -32.67
N ASP A 84 -9.66 -3.45 -33.45
CA ASP A 84 -9.97 -4.87 -33.49
C ASP A 84 -10.23 -5.46 -32.09
N GLU A 85 -11.33 -6.19 -31.93
CA GLU A 85 -11.76 -6.84 -30.68
C GLU A 85 -10.70 -7.76 -30.04
N ALA A 86 -9.66 -8.12 -30.78
CA ALA A 86 -8.58 -9.01 -30.33
C ALA A 86 -7.59 -8.39 -29.32
N SER A 87 -7.59 -7.06 -29.12
CA SER A 87 -6.62 -6.40 -28.22
C SER A 87 -7.19 -6.02 -26.84
N LYS A 88 -8.44 -6.37 -26.57
CA LYS A 88 -9.14 -5.95 -25.34
C LYS A 88 -8.79 -6.76 -24.09
N TYR A 89 -8.39 -8.01 -24.26
CA TYR A 89 -8.19 -8.94 -23.16
C TYR A 89 -6.75 -9.46 -23.13
N ILE A 90 -6.19 -9.57 -21.93
CA ILE A 90 -4.92 -10.25 -21.69
C ILE A 90 -5.23 -11.72 -21.45
N ASP A 91 -4.84 -12.59 -22.38
CA ASP A 91 -4.98 -14.03 -22.29
C ASP A 91 -3.65 -14.71 -21.87
N ASP A 92 -3.71 -16.00 -21.62
CA ASP A 92 -2.54 -16.81 -21.24
C ASP A 92 -1.42 -16.77 -22.30
N ASN A 93 -1.76 -16.55 -23.57
CA ASN A 93 -0.77 -16.43 -24.65
C ASN A 93 0.00 -15.11 -24.53
N CYS A 94 -0.69 -14.03 -24.13
CA CYS A 94 -0.04 -12.76 -23.85
C CYS A 94 0.94 -12.88 -22.67
N VAL A 95 0.54 -13.56 -21.58
CA VAL A 95 1.43 -13.79 -20.44
C VAL A 95 2.68 -14.57 -20.85
N LYS A 96 2.53 -15.61 -21.69
CA LYS A 96 3.68 -16.36 -22.22
C LYS A 96 4.60 -15.49 -23.05
N LYS A 97 4.04 -14.70 -23.97
CA LYS A 97 4.81 -13.76 -24.81
C LYS A 97 5.57 -12.73 -23.95
N PHE A 98 4.96 -12.21 -22.89
CA PHE A 98 5.65 -11.31 -21.97
C PHE A 98 6.83 -11.99 -21.26
N GLY A 99 6.68 -13.25 -20.89
CA GLY A 99 7.77 -14.03 -20.28
C GLY A 99 8.95 -14.32 -21.22
N GLU A 100 8.72 -14.27 -22.55
CA GLU A 100 9.75 -14.48 -23.58
C GLU A 100 10.51 -13.21 -23.96
N LEU A 101 10.08 -12.03 -23.46
CA LEU A 101 10.75 -10.77 -23.77
C LEU A 101 12.13 -10.69 -23.12
N GLU A 102 13.06 -10.08 -23.85
CA GLU A 102 14.41 -9.81 -23.34
C GLU A 102 14.35 -8.98 -22.06
N HIS A 103 15.13 -9.34 -21.05
CA HIS A 103 15.17 -8.71 -19.72
C HIS A 103 13.95 -8.96 -18.82
N VAL A 104 12.98 -9.76 -19.21
CA VAL A 104 11.89 -10.21 -18.36
C VAL A 104 12.30 -11.50 -17.65
N LYS A 105 12.32 -11.50 -16.33
CA LYS A 105 12.66 -12.68 -15.52
C LYS A 105 11.48 -13.64 -15.40
N ALA A 106 10.29 -13.11 -15.23
CA ALA A 106 9.06 -13.87 -15.10
C ALA A 106 7.86 -12.98 -15.43
N ALA A 107 6.79 -13.59 -15.91
CA ALA A 107 5.50 -12.96 -16.12
C ALA A 107 4.43 -13.82 -15.45
N ALA A 108 3.55 -13.21 -14.68
CA ALA A 108 2.48 -13.92 -14.00
C ALA A 108 1.16 -13.17 -14.15
N PRO A 109 0.04 -13.89 -14.37
CA PRO A 109 -1.27 -13.27 -14.42
C PRO A 109 -1.71 -12.90 -13.00
N ILE A 110 -2.39 -11.76 -12.91
CA ILE A 110 -3.08 -11.32 -11.69
C ILE A 110 -4.53 -11.10 -12.05
N TYR A 111 -5.39 -11.74 -11.30
CA TYR A 111 -6.83 -11.58 -11.43
C TYR A 111 -7.37 -10.93 -10.16
N GLU A 112 -7.99 -9.77 -10.33
CA GLU A 112 -8.56 -9.01 -9.22
C GLU A 112 -10.08 -9.20 -9.24
N THR A 113 -10.63 -9.56 -8.10
CA THR A 113 -12.06 -9.67 -7.89
C THR A 113 -12.38 -9.32 -6.46
N SER A 114 -13.66 -9.17 -6.16
CA SER A 114 -14.13 -8.95 -4.80
C SER A 114 -15.11 -10.03 -4.40
N ALA A 115 -15.17 -10.31 -3.11
CA ALA A 115 -16.07 -11.30 -2.56
C ALA A 115 -16.69 -10.82 -1.26
N ILE A 116 -17.93 -11.26 -1.02
CA ILE A 116 -18.55 -11.18 0.29
C ILE A 116 -18.18 -12.44 1.06
N CYS A 117 -17.56 -12.26 2.21
CA CYS A 117 -17.15 -13.35 3.07
C CYS A 117 -18.04 -13.43 4.28
N LEU A 118 -18.59 -14.61 4.51
CA LEU A 118 -19.49 -14.89 5.61
C LEU A 118 -18.83 -15.84 6.61
N LYS A 119 -18.77 -15.42 7.89
CA LYS A 119 -18.28 -16.26 8.97
C LYS A 119 -19.07 -16.05 10.25
N GLY A 120 -19.90 -17.03 10.61
CA GLY A 120 -20.81 -16.93 11.73
C GLY A 120 -21.78 -15.78 11.59
N LYS A 121 -21.80 -14.86 12.54
CA LYS A 121 -22.63 -13.65 12.50
C LYS A 121 -22.00 -12.49 11.72
N TYR A 122 -20.76 -12.63 11.28
CA TYR A 122 -20.02 -11.58 10.61
C TYR A 122 -20.07 -11.73 9.08
N GLU A 123 -20.08 -10.59 8.40
CA GLU A 123 -19.87 -10.49 6.97
C GLU A 123 -18.77 -9.48 6.69
N GLY A 124 -18.00 -9.70 5.64
CA GLY A 124 -16.93 -8.82 5.23
C GLY A 124 -16.83 -8.73 3.71
N TYR A 125 -16.56 -7.52 3.24
CA TYR A 125 -16.27 -7.26 1.84
C TYR A 125 -14.77 -7.24 1.64
N ILE A 126 -14.24 -8.18 0.87
CA ILE A 126 -12.80 -8.30 0.66
C ILE A 126 -12.44 -8.30 -0.82
N SER A 127 -11.32 -7.65 -1.13
CA SER A 127 -10.70 -7.73 -2.44
C SER A 127 -9.78 -8.94 -2.49
N LEU A 128 -9.90 -9.71 -3.54
CA LEU A 128 -9.16 -10.95 -3.79
C LEU A 128 -8.20 -10.75 -4.96
N TYR A 129 -6.97 -11.15 -4.77
CA TYR A 129 -5.94 -11.19 -5.79
C TYR A 129 -5.57 -12.65 -6.06
N ALA A 130 -6.03 -13.17 -7.19
CA ALA A 130 -5.66 -14.51 -7.63
C ALA A 130 -4.45 -14.43 -8.55
N SER A 131 -3.43 -15.22 -8.25
CA SER A 131 -2.22 -15.32 -9.05
C SER A 131 -1.59 -16.70 -8.92
N THR A 132 -0.61 -17.00 -9.75
CA THR A 132 0.21 -18.19 -9.58
C THR A 132 1.11 -18.06 -8.34
N PRO A 133 1.57 -19.17 -7.73
CA PRO A 133 2.53 -19.09 -6.63
C PRO A 133 3.80 -18.33 -6.98
N GLU A 134 4.20 -18.34 -8.25
CA GLU A 134 5.33 -17.56 -8.77
C GLU A 134 5.02 -16.08 -8.78
N GLY A 135 3.82 -15.68 -9.23
CA GLY A 135 3.36 -14.29 -9.19
C GLY A 135 3.26 -13.74 -7.77
N LEU A 136 2.84 -14.56 -6.81
CA LEU A 136 2.85 -14.16 -5.40
C LEU A 136 4.27 -13.96 -4.85
N ARG A 137 5.24 -14.77 -5.28
CA ARG A 137 6.66 -14.58 -4.91
C ARG A 137 7.25 -13.31 -5.52
N MET A 138 6.87 -12.97 -6.74
CA MET A 138 7.30 -11.74 -7.40
C MET A 138 6.84 -10.47 -6.68
N ARG A 139 5.75 -10.55 -5.94
CA ARG A 139 5.22 -9.45 -5.10
C ARG A 139 5.95 -9.28 -3.78
N GLU A 140 6.93 -10.12 -3.46
CA GLU A 140 7.72 -10.09 -2.23
C GLU A 140 6.87 -9.98 -0.96
N ILE A 141 5.74 -10.71 -0.91
CA ILE A 141 4.81 -10.68 0.23
C ILE A 141 5.54 -11.11 1.49
N LYS A 142 5.59 -10.24 2.49
CA LYS A 142 6.16 -10.58 3.80
C LYS A 142 5.17 -11.43 4.57
N LEU A 143 5.50 -12.70 4.75
CA LEU A 143 4.69 -13.63 5.53
C LEU A 143 4.97 -13.47 7.03
N ALA A 144 3.96 -13.73 7.86
CA ALA A 144 4.15 -13.88 9.29
C ALA A 144 4.99 -15.12 9.61
N ASP A 145 5.53 -15.20 10.83
CA ASP A 145 6.34 -16.33 11.26
C ASP A 145 5.57 -17.66 11.11
N GLY A 146 6.18 -18.60 10.40
CA GLY A 146 5.56 -19.88 10.07
C GLY A 146 4.58 -19.87 8.91
N GLY A 147 4.32 -18.71 8.29
CA GLY A 147 3.48 -18.61 7.10
C GLY A 147 4.13 -19.22 5.86
N THR A 148 3.32 -19.80 4.98
CA THR A 148 3.76 -20.34 3.70
C THR A 148 2.91 -19.79 2.58
N LEU A 149 3.51 -19.62 1.40
CA LEU A 149 2.74 -19.28 0.21
C LEU A 149 1.96 -20.51 -0.30
N PRO A 150 0.79 -20.28 -0.93
CA PRO A 150 0.01 -21.35 -1.55
C PRO A 150 0.85 -22.16 -2.55
N LYS A 151 0.53 -23.45 -2.65
CA LYS A 151 1.19 -24.36 -3.59
C LYS A 151 0.25 -24.66 -4.75
N SER A 152 0.79 -24.70 -5.97
CA SER A 152 0.03 -25.16 -7.13
C SER A 152 -0.23 -26.67 -7.08
N GLY A 153 -1.35 -27.11 -7.66
CA GLY A 153 -1.65 -28.54 -7.84
C GLY A 153 -2.16 -29.27 -6.61
N THR A 154 -2.45 -28.59 -5.50
CA THR A 154 -2.97 -29.23 -4.27
C THR A 154 -4.46 -29.60 -4.38
N GLY A 155 -5.18 -29.06 -5.36
CA GLY A 155 -6.64 -29.20 -5.48
C GLY A 155 -7.43 -28.51 -4.36
N LYS A 156 -6.76 -27.74 -3.50
CA LYS A 156 -7.36 -26.95 -2.43
C LYS A 156 -7.22 -25.47 -2.73
N LEU A 157 -8.24 -24.70 -2.35
CA LEU A 157 -8.17 -23.27 -2.36
C LEU A 157 -7.40 -22.81 -1.12
N GLU A 158 -6.19 -22.35 -1.32
CA GLU A 158 -5.34 -21.82 -0.25
C GLU A 158 -5.31 -20.29 -0.36
N LEU A 159 -5.51 -19.60 0.77
CA LEU A 159 -5.59 -18.14 0.84
C LEU A 159 -4.47 -17.60 1.76
N VAL A 160 -3.95 -16.45 1.38
CA VAL A 160 -3.08 -15.62 2.24
C VAL A 160 -3.87 -14.40 2.65
N TYR A 161 -4.04 -14.23 3.94
CA TYR A 161 -4.77 -13.09 4.48
C TYR A 161 -3.82 -11.94 4.81
N GLY A 162 -4.21 -10.72 4.41
CA GLY A 162 -3.54 -9.52 4.89
C GLY A 162 -3.81 -9.29 6.37
N ASN A 163 -2.87 -8.67 7.08
CA ASN A 163 -2.99 -8.39 8.52
C ASN A 163 -4.21 -7.54 8.89
N ASN A 164 -4.68 -6.73 7.96
CA ASN A 164 -5.82 -5.83 8.18
C ASN A 164 -7.15 -6.38 7.64
N VAL A 165 -7.21 -7.63 7.16
CA VAL A 165 -8.43 -8.17 6.55
C VAL A 165 -9.63 -8.14 7.50
N LEU A 166 -9.41 -8.29 8.80
CA LEU A 166 -10.46 -8.26 9.82
C LEU A 166 -11.14 -6.90 9.95
N THR A 167 -10.48 -5.82 9.58
CA THR A 167 -11.10 -4.47 9.63
C THR A 167 -12.26 -4.31 8.64
N ASN A 168 -12.37 -5.21 7.66
CA ASN A 168 -13.42 -5.21 6.65
C ASN A 168 -14.64 -6.05 7.05
N PHE A 169 -14.65 -6.63 8.27
CA PHE A 169 -15.75 -7.42 8.76
C PHE A 169 -16.61 -6.63 9.74
N SER A 170 -17.92 -6.77 9.62
CA SER A 170 -18.93 -6.22 10.52
C SER A 170 -20.00 -7.29 10.84
N GLU A 171 -20.81 -7.07 11.84
CA GLU A 171 -21.95 -7.95 12.10
C GLU A 171 -22.99 -7.79 11.00
N ARG A 172 -23.50 -8.92 10.49
CA ARG A 172 -24.48 -8.95 9.42
C ARG A 172 -25.72 -8.12 9.76
N GLY A 173 -26.05 -7.18 8.86
CA GLY A 173 -27.19 -6.28 9.07
C GLY A 173 -26.92 -5.12 10.04
N ASN A 174 -25.70 -4.98 10.54
CA ASN A 174 -25.31 -3.87 11.42
C ASN A 174 -24.00 -3.22 10.96
N ASN A 175 -24.09 -2.33 9.99
CA ASN A 175 -22.94 -1.62 9.44
C ASN A 175 -22.19 -0.75 10.47
N SER A 176 -22.84 -0.43 11.60
CA SER A 176 -22.19 0.37 12.65
C SER A 176 -21.36 -0.48 13.63
N SER A 177 -21.23 -1.78 13.42
CA SER A 177 -20.42 -2.70 14.24
C SER A 177 -19.02 -2.92 13.68
N GLY A 178 -18.68 -2.29 12.57
CA GLY A 178 -17.37 -2.43 11.93
C GLY A 178 -16.24 -1.74 12.71
N TYR A 179 -15.01 -2.15 12.42
CA TYR A 179 -13.80 -1.59 13.03
C TYR A 179 -13.70 -0.05 12.92
N TRP A 180 -14.12 0.50 11.79
CA TRP A 180 -14.02 1.94 11.52
C TRP A 180 -14.97 2.79 12.38
N GLU A 181 -16.02 2.17 12.94
CA GLU A 181 -16.99 2.81 13.82
C GLU A 181 -16.66 2.55 15.30
N THR A 182 -16.25 1.33 15.62
CA THR A 182 -16.06 0.88 17.01
C THR A 182 -14.61 0.93 17.48
N GLY A 183 -13.64 0.85 16.54
CA GLY A 183 -12.23 0.67 16.84
C GLY A 183 -11.87 -0.75 17.31
N GLU A 184 -12.83 -1.68 17.35
CA GLU A 184 -12.64 -3.06 17.81
C GLU A 184 -12.65 -4.03 16.62
N LEU A 185 -11.71 -4.98 16.60
CA LEU A 185 -11.69 -6.05 15.61
C LEU A 185 -12.71 -7.12 16.00
N PRO A 186 -13.40 -7.71 15.00
CA PRO A 186 -14.30 -8.83 15.24
C PRO A 186 -13.53 -10.05 15.75
N ASP A 187 -14.13 -10.79 16.70
CA ASP A 187 -13.57 -12.03 17.23
C ASP A 187 -13.78 -13.18 16.21
N ILE A 188 -12.93 -13.19 15.19
CA ILE A 188 -12.95 -14.18 14.12
C ILE A 188 -11.55 -14.76 13.96
N ASP A 189 -11.44 -16.09 14.03
CA ASP A 189 -10.21 -16.79 13.68
C ASP A 189 -10.33 -17.32 12.24
N LEU A 190 -9.67 -16.64 11.31
CA LEU A 190 -9.68 -17.02 9.89
C LEU A 190 -8.86 -18.28 9.59
N MET A 191 -8.02 -18.72 10.52
CA MET A 191 -7.12 -19.87 10.32
C MET A 191 -7.74 -21.20 10.76
N LYS A 192 -8.72 -21.16 11.67
CA LYS A 192 -9.29 -22.39 12.26
C LYS A 192 -10.44 -22.98 11.49
N ASP A 193 -11.32 -22.15 10.94
CA ASP A 193 -12.57 -22.60 10.37
C ASP A 193 -12.72 -22.17 8.91
N SER A 194 -13.50 -22.91 8.15
CA SER A 194 -13.86 -22.53 6.78
C SER A 194 -14.71 -21.25 6.76
N MET A 195 -14.51 -20.46 5.75
CA MET A 195 -15.26 -19.25 5.46
C MET A 195 -16.08 -19.49 4.18
N PHE A 196 -17.28 -18.98 4.15
CA PHE A 196 -18.10 -19.01 2.95
C PHE A 196 -17.86 -17.75 2.13
N MET A 197 -17.54 -17.91 0.86
CA MET A 197 -17.26 -16.80 -0.05
C MET A 197 -18.31 -16.73 -1.15
N ILE A 198 -18.86 -15.55 -1.36
CA ILE A 198 -19.82 -15.23 -2.40
C ILE A 198 -19.13 -14.33 -3.41
N LEU A 199 -18.91 -14.83 -4.61
CA LEU A 199 -18.28 -14.08 -5.71
C LEU A 199 -19.30 -13.30 -6.52
N ASP A 200 -20.52 -13.81 -6.64
CA ASP A 200 -21.63 -13.13 -7.30
C ASP A 200 -22.41 -12.31 -6.27
N GLN A 201 -22.02 -11.06 -6.13
CA GLN A 201 -22.61 -10.14 -5.16
C GLN A 201 -23.99 -9.68 -5.58
N ASP A 202 -24.22 -9.51 -6.88
CA ASP A 202 -25.51 -9.08 -7.41
C ASP A 202 -26.59 -10.14 -7.14
N ALA A 203 -26.26 -11.41 -7.31
CA ALA A 203 -27.16 -12.49 -6.97
C ALA A 203 -27.44 -12.57 -5.47
N TYR A 204 -26.48 -12.23 -4.62
CA TYR A 204 -26.65 -12.25 -3.17
C TYR A 204 -27.58 -11.16 -2.65
N TYR A 205 -27.46 -9.93 -3.18
CA TYR A 205 -28.30 -8.81 -2.71
C TYR A 205 -29.69 -8.79 -3.35
N ASN A 206 -29.89 -9.49 -4.47
CA ASN A 206 -31.16 -9.55 -5.16
C ASN A 206 -31.99 -10.83 -4.84
N SER A 207 -31.48 -11.70 -3.96
CA SER A 207 -32.17 -12.92 -3.51
C SER A 207 -32.89 -12.69 -2.18
#